data_addfebf02acbeaff33eb38d7b86a8969
#
_entry.id   addfebf02acbeaff33eb38d7b86a8969
#
_cell.length_a   1.000
_cell.length_b   1.000
_cell.length_c   1.000
_cell.angle_alpha   90.00
_cell.angle_beta   90.00
_cell.angle_gamma   90.00
#
_symmetry.space_group_name_H-M   'P 1'
#
loop_
_entity.id
_entity.type
_entity.pdbx_description
1 polymer ?
#
loop_
_entity_poly.entity_id
_entity_poly.type
_entity_poly.pdbx_seq_one_letter_code
_entity_poly.pdbx_strand_id
1 'polypeptide(L)'
;MLIYQNHPVACVAPFFSIIITTFNRASLVVRALDSLIHQTENDWEAILIDDGSMDDTQTRVLPFLKKRKNIRYIWQKSSGATFSKNKGILHSKGKFITFLDSDDEYTCEHLSIRKTILQQNEKIDFLYGGVKISGNPFVPDLHNYQKLVHLSGCVIGGSFFVRKELALAMKGFVEMPLGSDADLFERIVGAKAKIEKVTSETYIYHRETLNSITTNLANCEKSPDPINA
;
A
#
# COMPACT_ATOMS: atom_id res chain seq x y z
N MET A 1 37.66 32.97 12.70
CA MET A 1 37.14 31.74 12.08
C MET A 1 35.87 31.39 12.80
N LEU A 2 34.70 31.84 12.29
CA LEU A 2 33.40 31.60 12.89
C LEU A 2 32.90 30.21 12.41
N ILE A 3 32.87 29.26 13.32
CA ILE A 3 32.30 27.95 13.07
C ILE A 3 30.80 28.10 13.26
N TYR A 4 30.02 28.14 12.15
CA TYR A 4 28.58 27.97 12.19
C TYR A 4 28.29 26.50 12.54
N GLN A 5 27.98 26.25 13.80
CA GLN A 5 27.38 25.00 14.20
C GLN A 5 25.93 25.01 13.69
N ASN A 6 25.67 24.34 12.57
CA ASN A 6 24.33 23.96 12.18
C ASN A 6 23.84 22.95 13.22
N HIS A 7 23.03 23.41 14.16
CA HIS A 7 22.22 22.48 14.95
C HIS A 7 21.34 21.69 13.99
N PRO A 8 21.36 20.35 14.01
CA PRO A 8 20.41 19.57 13.22
C PRO A 8 19.02 19.95 13.72
N VAL A 9 18.23 20.59 12.88
CA VAL A 9 16.80 20.73 13.11
C VAL A 9 16.29 19.30 13.26
N ALA A 10 15.79 18.96 14.45
CA ALA A 10 15.22 17.64 14.70
C ALA A 10 14.13 17.43 13.65
N CYS A 11 14.40 16.56 12.70
CA CYS A 11 13.45 16.23 11.64
C CYS A 11 12.31 15.47 12.33
N VAL A 12 11.20 16.16 12.62
CA VAL A 12 10.02 15.56 13.20
C VAL A 12 9.56 14.46 12.25
N ALA A 13 9.43 13.25 12.76
CA ALA A 13 8.95 12.12 11.96
C ALA A 13 7.55 12.43 11.43
N PRO A 14 7.24 12.15 10.18
CA PRO A 14 5.91 12.41 9.62
C PRO A 14 4.85 11.55 10.31
N PHE A 15 3.59 11.99 10.24
CA PHE A 15 2.50 11.19 10.79
C PHE A 15 2.27 9.91 10.00
N PHE A 16 2.35 9.98 8.66
CA PHE A 16 2.19 8.83 7.78
C PHE A 16 3.45 8.52 6.97
N SER A 17 3.74 7.23 6.78
CA SER A 17 4.57 6.72 5.69
C SER A 17 3.70 5.94 4.72
N ILE A 18 3.60 6.41 3.48
CA ILE A 18 2.88 5.75 2.41
C ILE A 18 3.86 4.88 1.62
N ILE A 19 3.63 3.57 1.60
CA ILE A 19 4.43 2.62 0.82
C ILE A 19 3.72 2.35 -0.49
N ILE A 20 4.41 2.62 -1.59
CA ILE A 20 3.93 2.36 -2.95
C ILE A 20 4.86 1.32 -3.57
N THR A 21 4.33 0.24 -4.10
CA THR A 21 5.13 -0.76 -4.84
C THR A 21 4.72 -0.76 -6.31
N THR A 22 5.71 -0.81 -7.21
CA THR A 22 5.47 -0.83 -8.65
C THR A 22 6.39 -1.80 -9.38
N PHE A 23 5.92 -2.38 -10.47
CA PHE A 23 6.69 -3.21 -11.38
C PHE A 23 6.08 -3.15 -12.78
N ASN A 24 6.78 -2.52 -13.75
CA ASN A 24 6.32 -2.34 -15.13
C ASN A 24 4.91 -1.75 -15.23
N ARG A 25 4.65 -0.66 -14.49
CA ARG A 25 3.34 0.01 -14.39
C ARG A 25 3.45 1.53 -14.52
N ALA A 26 4.25 1.99 -15.47
CA ALA A 26 4.60 3.40 -15.66
C ALA A 26 3.40 4.37 -15.70
N SER A 27 2.30 4.01 -16.38
CA SER A 27 1.10 4.86 -16.45
C SER A 27 0.26 4.82 -15.16
N LEU A 28 0.20 3.66 -14.52
CA LEU A 28 -0.62 3.44 -13.33
C LEU A 28 0.00 4.12 -12.10
N VAL A 29 1.32 3.97 -11.90
CA VAL A 29 2.01 4.61 -10.77
C VAL A 29 1.92 6.13 -10.80
N VAL A 30 1.82 6.73 -11.97
CA VAL A 30 1.58 8.18 -12.13
C VAL A 30 0.23 8.56 -11.53
N ARG A 31 -0.83 7.80 -11.79
CA ARG A 31 -2.16 8.02 -11.21
C ARG A 31 -2.14 7.92 -9.69
N ALA A 32 -1.51 6.87 -9.15
CA ALA A 32 -1.34 6.70 -7.71
C ALA A 32 -0.60 7.88 -7.07
N LEU A 33 0.53 8.30 -7.64
CA LEU A 33 1.32 9.45 -7.17
C LEU A 33 0.54 10.76 -7.28
N ASP A 34 -0.23 10.94 -8.36
CA ASP A 34 -1.06 12.13 -8.56
C ASP A 34 -2.14 12.23 -7.46
N SER A 35 -2.82 11.13 -7.16
CA SER A 35 -3.79 11.08 -6.05
C SER A 35 -3.17 11.40 -4.69
N LEU A 36 -1.91 11.02 -4.49
CA LEU A 36 -1.18 11.27 -3.26
C LEU A 36 -0.73 12.73 -3.13
N ILE A 37 -0.22 13.36 -4.19
CA ILE A 37 0.23 14.76 -4.09
C ILE A 37 -0.92 15.77 -3.94
N HIS A 38 -2.15 15.34 -4.21
CA HIS A 38 -3.36 16.13 -4.04
C HIS A 38 -4.09 15.90 -2.71
N GLN A 39 -3.45 15.18 -1.77
CA GLN A 39 -4.01 15.04 -0.42
C GLN A 39 -4.08 16.39 0.31
N THR A 40 -5.17 16.59 1.04
CA THR A 40 -5.36 17.78 1.91
C THR A 40 -4.47 17.74 3.16
N GLU A 41 -4.08 16.54 3.60
CA GLU A 41 -3.08 16.34 4.64
C GLU A 41 -1.67 16.39 4.05
N ASN A 42 -0.73 17.05 4.73
CA ASN A 42 0.66 17.22 4.26
C ASN A 42 1.70 16.56 5.15
N ASP A 43 1.33 16.05 6.32
CA ASP A 43 2.24 15.45 7.29
C ASP A 43 2.49 13.97 6.96
N TRP A 44 3.13 13.75 5.82
CA TRP A 44 3.43 12.42 5.31
C TRP A 44 4.74 12.38 4.51
N GLU A 45 5.30 11.19 4.41
CA GLU A 45 6.31 10.81 3.42
C GLU A 45 5.80 9.66 2.55
N ALA A 46 6.32 9.51 1.34
CA ALA A 46 6.10 8.35 0.50
C ALA A 46 7.39 7.62 0.18
N ILE A 47 7.33 6.30 0.16
CA ILE A 47 8.43 5.42 -0.21
C ILE A 47 7.95 4.58 -1.39
N LEU A 48 8.37 4.95 -2.59
CA LEU A 48 8.09 4.23 -3.82
C LEU A 48 9.18 3.19 -4.04
N ILE A 49 8.81 1.93 -3.91
CA ILE A 49 9.68 0.78 -4.21
C ILE A 49 9.38 0.30 -5.63
N ASP A 50 10.35 0.45 -6.51
CA ASP A 50 10.31 -0.09 -7.85
C ASP A 50 11.01 -1.46 -7.86
N ASP A 51 10.23 -2.50 -8.08
CA ASP A 51 10.67 -3.89 -8.02
C ASP A 51 11.34 -4.37 -9.33
N GLY A 52 12.15 -3.51 -9.93
CA GLY A 52 12.96 -3.85 -11.09
C GLY A 52 12.25 -3.58 -12.42
N SER A 53 11.46 -2.50 -12.51
CA SER A 53 10.84 -2.11 -13.77
C SER A 53 11.85 -1.91 -14.90
N MET A 54 11.46 -2.35 -16.10
CA MET A 54 12.22 -2.23 -17.34
C MET A 54 11.52 -1.30 -18.35
N ASP A 55 10.32 -0.83 -18.01
CA ASP A 55 9.56 0.16 -18.80
C ASP A 55 9.98 1.60 -18.43
N ASP A 56 9.22 2.61 -18.84
CA ASP A 56 9.49 4.01 -18.57
C ASP A 56 9.07 4.48 -17.15
N THR A 57 8.81 3.56 -16.20
CA THR A 57 8.39 3.86 -14.82
C THR A 57 9.29 4.90 -14.17
N GLN A 58 10.62 4.70 -14.17
CA GLN A 58 11.56 5.64 -13.56
C GLN A 58 11.44 7.04 -14.16
N THR A 59 11.37 7.14 -15.49
CA THR A 59 11.24 8.41 -16.20
C THR A 59 9.94 9.13 -15.82
N ARG A 60 8.83 8.41 -15.73
CA ARG A 60 7.52 8.94 -15.37
C ARG A 60 7.42 9.44 -13.94
N VAL A 61 8.17 8.84 -13.03
CA VAL A 61 8.19 9.19 -11.60
C VAL A 61 9.06 10.43 -11.32
N LEU A 62 10.09 10.69 -12.11
CA LEU A 62 11.05 11.79 -11.89
C LEU A 62 10.41 13.17 -11.65
N PRO A 63 9.34 13.61 -12.34
CA PRO A 63 8.69 14.90 -12.09
C PRO A 63 8.16 15.02 -10.67
N PHE A 64 7.60 13.94 -10.11
CA PHE A 64 7.09 13.91 -8.73
C PHE A 64 8.21 14.04 -7.70
N LEU A 65 9.34 13.34 -7.91
CA LEU A 65 10.52 13.41 -7.04
C LEU A 65 11.14 14.80 -7.02
N LYS A 66 11.14 15.50 -8.16
CA LYS A 66 11.62 16.89 -8.27
C LYS A 66 10.70 17.86 -7.55
N LYS A 67 9.38 17.66 -7.66
CA LYS A 67 8.36 18.54 -7.08
C LYS A 67 8.17 18.34 -5.56
N ARG A 68 8.34 17.10 -5.05
CA ARG A 68 8.04 16.72 -3.68
C ARG A 68 9.23 16.03 -3.01
N LYS A 69 9.88 16.72 -2.07
CA LYS A 69 11.03 16.19 -1.34
C LYS A 69 10.70 15.10 -0.31
N ASN A 70 9.43 14.98 0.04
CA ASN A 70 8.91 13.93 0.92
C ASN A 70 8.56 12.62 0.17
N ILE A 71 8.84 12.51 -1.13
CA ILE A 71 8.74 11.27 -1.90
C ILE A 71 10.15 10.73 -2.15
N ARG A 72 10.40 9.49 -1.75
CA ARG A 72 11.66 8.76 -1.99
C ARG A 72 11.41 7.61 -2.97
N TYR A 73 12.28 7.45 -3.95
CA TYR A 73 12.27 6.36 -4.91
C TYR A 73 13.42 5.40 -4.63
N ILE A 74 13.12 4.11 -4.55
CA ILE A 74 14.10 3.05 -4.33
C ILE A 74 13.88 1.98 -5.40
N TRP A 75 14.82 1.87 -6.33
CA TRP A 75 14.86 0.77 -7.28
C TRP A 75 15.56 -0.45 -6.66
N GLN A 76 15.08 -1.65 -6.98
CA GLN A 76 15.72 -2.90 -6.60
C GLN A 76 15.59 -3.92 -7.72
N LYS A 77 16.41 -4.98 -7.68
CA LYS A 77 16.19 -6.16 -8.50
C LYS A 77 14.88 -6.83 -8.07
N SER A 78 14.08 -7.27 -9.04
CA SER A 78 12.76 -7.87 -8.76
C SER A 78 12.84 -8.99 -7.72
N SER A 79 12.02 -8.86 -6.69
CA SER A 79 11.99 -9.73 -5.51
C SER A 79 10.55 -10.03 -5.06
N GLY A 80 9.55 -9.49 -5.74
CA GLY A 80 8.13 -9.67 -5.45
C GLY A 80 7.50 -8.54 -4.64
N ALA A 81 6.18 -8.41 -4.78
CA ALA A 81 5.40 -7.32 -4.18
C ALA A 81 5.46 -7.34 -2.64
N THR A 82 5.40 -8.52 -2.03
CA THR A 82 5.48 -8.71 -0.58
C THR A 82 6.82 -8.23 -0.03
N PHE A 83 7.92 -8.63 -0.67
CA PHE A 83 9.26 -8.18 -0.28
C PHE A 83 9.39 -6.66 -0.42
N SER A 84 8.86 -6.10 -1.51
CA SER A 84 8.86 -4.65 -1.76
C SER A 84 8.06 -3.88 -0.71
N LYS A 85 6.86 -4.36 -0.31
CA LYS A 85 6.08 -3.78 0.79
C LYS A 85 6.88 -3.82 2.10
N ASN A 86 7.50 -4.95 2.43
CA ASN A 86 8.31 -5.11 3.64
C ASN A 86 9.54 -4.20 3.64
N LYS A 87 10.21 -4.04 2.51
CA LYS A 87 11.30 -3.08 2.37
C LYS A 87 10.83 -1.66 2.64
N GLY A 88 9.64 -1.28 2.13
CA GLY A 88 9.01 -0.01 2.44
C GLY A 88 8.77 0.20 3.93
N ILE A 89 8.27 -0.83 4.65
CA ILE A 89 8.08 -0.81 6.11
C ILE A 89 9.40 -0.49 6.82
N LEU A 90 10.50 -1.14 6.45
CA LEU A 90 11.82 -0.90 7.06
C LEU A 90 12.36 0.51 6.81
N HIS A 91 12.04 1.09 5.66
CA HIS A 91 12.46 2.44 5.30
C HIS A 91 11.54 3.55 5.81
N SER A 92 10.38 3.22 6.39
CA SER A 92 9.40 4.17 6.89
C SER A 92 9.92 4.94 8.13
N LYS A 93 9.46 6.19 8.28
CA LYS A 93 9.76 7.05 9.44
C LYS A 93 8.50 7.48 10.17
N GLY A 94 7.35 7.39 9.52
CA GLY A 94 6.05 7.83 10.03
C GLY A 94 5.56 7.05 11.24
N LYS A 95 4.71 7.68 12.04
CA LYS A 95 4.04 7.07 13.18
C LYS A 95 3.13 5.91 12.74
N PHE A 96 2.45 6.08 11.61
CA PHE A 96 1.62 5.06 10.98
C PHE A 96 2.09 4.78 9.56
N ILE A 97 2.04 3.51 9.17
CA ILE A 97 2.36 3.04 7.82
C ILE A 97 1.05 2.71 7.11
N THR A 98 0.94 3.13 5.86
CA THR A 98 -0.16 2.78 4.96
C THR A 98 0.38 2.39 3.60
N PHE A 99 -0.46 1.79 2.76
CA PHE A 99 -0.08 1.26 1.47
C PHE A 99 -0.97 1.85 0.38
N LEU A 100 -0.38 2.17 -0.76
CA LEU A 100 -1.08 2.57 -1.96
C LEU A 100 -0.57 1.71 -3.10
N ASP A 101 -1.39 0.79 -3.58
CA ASP A 101 -1.00 -0.04 -4.72
C ASP A 101 -0.92 0.83 -5.98
N SER A 102 0.04 0.54 -6.86
CA SER A 102 0.36 1.41 -8.01
C SER A 102 -0.78 1.57 -9.03
N ASP A 103 -1.79 0.72 -8.95
CA ASP A 103 -2.98 0.73 -9.79
C ASP A 103 -4.22 1.30 -9.09
N ASP A 104 -4.10 1.81 -7.86
CA ASP A 104 -5.19 2.37 -7.07
C ASP A 104 -5.03 3.89 -6.85
N GLU A 105 -6.02 4.49 -6.18
CA GLU A 105 -6.05 5.93 -5.90
C GLU A 105 -6.61 6.23 -4.51
N TYR A 106 -6.21 7.37 -3.98
CA TYR A 106 -6.84 8.01 -2.83
C TYR A 106 -7.77 9.15 -3.28
N THR A 107 -8.91 9.36 -2.60
CA THR A 107 -9.57 10.67 -2.68
C THR A 107 -8.76 11.72 -1.93
N CYS A 108 -8.97 13.01 -2.20
CA CYS A 108 -8.16 14.09 -1.62
C CYS A 108 -8.20 14.16 -0.09
N GLU A 109 -9.22 13.62 0.56
CA GLU A 109 -9.40 13.63 2.02
C GLU A 109 -8.98 12.32 2.70
N HIS A 110 -8.42 11.37 1.95
CA HIS A 110 -8.10 10.03 2.47
C HIS A 110 -7.22 10.07 3.71
N LEU A 111 -6.11 10.80 3.66
CA LEU A 111 -5.17 10.90 4.77
C LEU A 111 -5.72 11.77 5.92
N SER A 112 -6.39 12.89 5.62
CA SER A 112 -6.92 13.79 6.65
C SER A 112 -7.99 13.15 7.52
N ILE A 113 -8.92 12.38 6.92
CA ILE A 113 -9.94 11.62 7.66
C ILE A 113 -9.27 10.61 8.61
N ARG A 114 -8.29 9.82 8.11
CA ARG A 114 -7.59 8.84 8.96
C ARG A 114 -6.79 9.48 10.07
N LYS A 115 -6.12 10.61 9.78
CA LYS A 115 -5.39 11.36 10.81
C LYS A 115 -6.32 11.82 11.93
N THR A 116 -7.47 12.37 11.57
CA THR A 116 -8.48 12.81 12.55
C THR A 116 -8.91 11.67 13.48
N ILE A 117 -9.25 10.49 12.92
CA ILE A 117 -9.64 9.32 13.70
C ILE A 117 -8.50 8.86 14.64
N LEU A 118 -7.28 8.76 14.12
CA LEU A 118 -6.11 8.31 14.87
C LEU A 118 -5.65 9.31 15.95
N GLN A 119 -5.95 10.61 15.77
CA GLN A 119 -5.70 11.64 16.79
C GLN A 119 -6.78 11.69 17.86
N GLN A 120 -8.04 11.44 17.51
CA GLN A 120 -9.15 11.37 18.46
C GLN A 120 -9.05 10.14 19.38
N ASN A 121 -8.43 9.07 18.92
CA ASN A 121 -8.21 7.86 19.70
C ASN A 121 -6.77 7.34 19.53
N GLU A 122 -5.86 7.86 20.33
CA GLU A 122 -4.43 7.52 20.27
C GLU A 122 -4.12 6.04 20.61
N LYS A 123 -5.10 5.30 21.17
CA LYS A 123 -4.96 3.89 21.49
C LYS A 123 -5.08 2.99 20.26
N ILE A 124 -5.56 3.49 19.13
CA ILE A 124 -5.68 2.72 17.89
C ILE A 124 -4.28 2.33 17.41
N ASP A 125 -4.08 1.03 17.19
CA ASP A 125 -2.85 0.45 16.63
C ASP A 125 -3.02 0.11 15.15
N PHE A 126 -4.25 -0.18 14.74
CA PHE A 126 -4.57 -0.58 13.38
C PHE A 126 -5.94 -0.03 12.95
N LEU A 127 -5.94 0.65 11.80
CA LEU A 127 -7.14 1.19 11.18
C LEU A 127 -7.25 0.62 9.76
N TYR A 128 -8.45 0.24 9.30
CA TYR A 128 -8.65 -0.33 7.97
C TYR A 128 -10.04 -0.04 7.40
N GLY A 129 -10.24 -0.32 6.11
CA GLY A 129 -11.53 -0.18 5.44
C GLY A 129 -11.73 1.16 4.73
N GLY A 130 -12.97 1.46 4.40
CA GLY A 130 -13.31 2.65 3.62
C GLY A 130 -12.84 2.55 2.17
N VAL A 131 -13.14 1.41 1.51
CA VAL A 131 -12.75 1.10 0.14
C VAL A 131 -13.95 1.20 -0.79
N LYS A 132 -13.79 1.99 -1.84
CA LYS A 132 -14.67 2.05 -3.00
C LYS A 132 -14.11 1.14 -4.10
N ILE A 133 -14.87 0.15 -4.52
CA ILE A 133 -14.46 -0.79 -5.57
C ILE A 133 -14.92 -0.24 -6.92
N SER A 134 -13.97 -0.10 -7.86
CA SER A 134 -14.22 0.21 -9.26
C SER A 134 -14.05 -1.06 -10.10
N GLY A 135 -15.07 -1.47 -10.83
CA GLY A 135 -15.07 -2.69 -11.64
C GLY A 135 -15.65 -3.92 -10.91
N ASN A 136 -15.22 -5.12 -11.28
CA ASN A 136 -15.76 -6.38 -10.76
C ASN A 136 -15.42 -6.57 -9.27
N PRO A 137 -16.42 -6.63 -8.36
CA PRO A 137 -16.19 -6.75 -6.93
C PRO A 137 -15.86 -8.18 -6.45
N PHE A 138 -15.77 -9.15 -7.35
CA PHE A 138 -15.52 -10.54 -6.98
C PHE A 138 -14.06 -10.93 -7.20
N VAL A 139 -13.52 -11.69 -6.25
CA VAL A 139 -12.15 -12.24 -6.28
C VAL A 139 -12.17 -13.72 -5.93
N PRO A 140 -11.14 -14.50 -6.32
CA PRO A 140 -11.01 -15.87 -5.87
C PRO A 140 -10.97 -15.99 -4.34
N ASP A 141 -11.63 -17.00 -3.80
CA ASP A 141 -11.56 -17.35 -2.38
C ASP A 141 -10.18 -17.89 -2.03
N LEU A 142 -9.65 -17.53 -0.86
CA LEU A 142 -8.30 -17.92 -0.41
C LEU A 142 -8.09 -19.44 -0.27
N HIS A 143 -9.17 -20.18 0.03
CA HIS A 143 -9.11 -21.61 0.28
C HIS A 143 -9.63 -22.43 -0.90
N ASN A 144 -10.34 -21.79 -1.83
CA ASN A 144 -10.87 -22.42 -3.02
C ASN A 144 -10.93 -21.39 -4.17
N TYR A 145 -9.89 -21.32 -4.99
CA TYR A 145 -9.78 -20.34 -6.08
C TYR A 145 -10.87 -20.45 -7.15
N GLN A 146 -11.57 -21.59 -7.24
CA GLN A 146 -12.72 -21.76 -8.13
C GLN A 146 -13.98 -21.05 -7.63
N LYS A 147 -14.03 -20.73 -6.33
CA LYS A 147 -15.13 -20.00 -5.72
C LYS A 147 -14.79 -18.51 -5.74
N LEU A 148 -15.77 -17.67 -6.07
CA LEU A 148 -15.64 -16.22 -5.98
C LEU A 148 -16.28 -15.71 -4.69
N VAL A 149 -15.61 -14.78 -4.04
CA VAL A 149 -16.10 -14.05 -2.87
C VAL A 149 -16.19 -12.57 -3.18
N HIS A 150 -17.15 -11.89 -2.57
CA HIS A 150 -17.32 -10.46 -2.74
C HIS A 150 -16.33 -9.70 -1.86
N LEU A 151 -15.63 -8.70 -2.41
CA LEU A 151 -14.59 -7.92 -1.74
C LEU A 151 -15.06 -7.17 -0.48
N SER A 152 -16.38 -6.91 -0.33
CA SER A 152 -16.89 -6.30 0.92
C SER A 152 -16.70 -7.19 2.15
N GLY A 153 -16.54 -8.51 1.96
CA GLY A 153 -16.21 -9.48 3.01
C GLY A 153 -14.71 -9.66 3.23
N CYS A 154 -13.87 -9.02 2.42
CA CYS A 154 -12.42 -9.16 2.49
C CYS A 154 -11.76 -7.96 3.18
N VAL A 155 -10.56 -8.18 3.71
CA VAL A 155 -9.66 -7.08 4.07
C VAL A 155 -8.81 -6.73 2.84
N ILE A 156 -8.54 -5.45 2.65
CA ILE A 156 -7.79 -4.92 1.50
C ILE A 156 -6.56 -4.17 2.04
N GLY A 157 -5.39 -4.69 1.76
CA GLY A 157 -4.13 -4.21 2.31
C GLY A 157 -3.83 -2.75 2.02
N GLY A 158 -4.25 -2.24 0.87
CA GLY A 158 -4.14 -0.82 0.53
C GLY A 158 -4.89 0.12 1.48
N SER A 159 -5.91 -0.38 2.18
CA SER A 159 -6.68 0.39 3.16
C SER A 159 -6.10 0.38 4.59
N PHE A 160 -4.99 -0.33 4.82
CA PHE A 160 -4.39 -0.48 6.15
C PHE A 160 -3.64 0.77 6.59
N PHE A 161 -3.82 1.14 7.85
CA PHE A 161 -3.00 2.08 8.60
C PHE A 161 -2.52 1.39 9.86
N VAL A 162 -1.28 1.02 9.89
CA VAL A 162 -0.67 0.21 10.96
C VAL A 162 0.30 1.08 11.74
N ARG A 163 0.21 1.09 13.07
CA ARG A 163 1.26 1.71 13.89
C ARG A 163 2.61 1.07 13.53
N LYS A 164 3.63 1.89 13.29
CA LYS A 164 4.93 1.41 12.80
C LYS A 164 5.52 0.30 13.67
N GLU A 165 5.48 0.47 14.98
CA GLU A 165 6.00 -0.51 15.93
C GLU A 165 5.26 -1.86 15.79
N LEU A 166 3.94 -1.81 15.59
CA LEU A 166 3.13 -3.02 15.36
C LEU A 166 3.50 -3.69 14.02
N ALA A 167 3.64 -2.92 12.94
CA ALA A 167 4.03 -3.47 11.64
C ALA A 167 5.40 -4.18 11.71
N LEU A 168 6.36 -3.61 12.44
CA LEU A 168 7.67 -4.20 12.66
C LEU A 168 7.61 -5.44 13.55
N ALA A 169 6.81 -5.41 14.65
CA ALA A 169 6.59 -6.56 15.51
C ALA A 169 5.95 -7.74 14.78
N MET A 170 5.03 -7.45 13.86
CA MET A 170 4.40 -8.46 12.97
C MET A 170 5.33 -8.93 11.84
N LYS A 171 6.52 -8.35 11.70
CA LYS A 171 7.48 -8.63 10.60
C LYS A 171 6.91 -8.39 9.20
N GLY A 172 5.92 -7.50 9.11
CA GLY A 172 5.26 -7.15 7.85
C GLY A 172 4.42 -8.27 7.24
N PHE A 173 4.37 -8.32 5.91
CA PHE A 173 3.63 -9.30 5.13
C PHE A 173 4.41 -10.60 4.96
N VAL A 174 3.69 -11.73 4.90
CA VAL A 174 4.26 -13.05 4.56
C VAL A 174 4.05 -13.29 3.07
N GLU A 175 5.07 -13.85 2.40
CA GLU A 175 4.97 -14.20 0.99
C GLU A 175 4.04 -15.39 0.80
N MET A 176 3.02 -15.19 -0.01
CA MET A 176 2.05 -16.20 -0.39
C MET A 176 1.37 -15.82 -1.71
N PRO A 177 0.82 -16.78 -2.46
CA PRO A 177 0.21 -16.51 -3.77
C PRO A 177 -0.96 -15.52 -3.70
N LEU A 178 -1.77 -15.61 -2.65
CA LEU A 178 -2.92 -14.73 -2.39
C LEU A 178 -3.13 -14.59 -0.88
N GLY A 179 -3.62 -13.43 -0.41
CA GLY A 179 -4.08 -13.25 0.97
C GLY A 179 -3.03 -12.81 1.98
N SER A 180 -1.88 -12.29 1.55
CA SER A 180 -0.87 -11.74 2.45
C SER A 180 -1.41 -10.63 3.38
N ASP A 181 -2.43 -9.91 2.95
CA ASP A 181 -3.14 -8.90 3.75
C ASP A 181 -4.05 -9.55 4.81
N ALA A 182 -4.76 -10.63 4.44
CA ALA A 182 -5.58 -11.38 5.38
C ALA A 182 -4.70 -12.02 6.47
N ASP A 183 -3.56 -12.61 6.11
CA ASP A 183 -2.59 -13.14 7.06
C ASP A 183 -2.08 -12.06 8.03
N LEU A 184 -1.67 -10.90 7.51
CA LEU A 184 -1.21 -9.80 8.37
C LEU A 184 -2.34 -9.33 9.31
N PHE A 185 -3.57 -9.21 8.79
CA PHE A 185 -4.73 -8.82 9.58
C PHE A 185 -4.99 -9.82 10.71
N GLU A 186 -4.99 -11.13 10.43
CA GLU A 186 -5.20 -12.18 11.44
C GLU A 186 -4.11 -12.16 12.53
N ARG A 187 -2.84 -11.96 12.15
CA ARG A 187 -1.76 -11.81 13.12
C ARG A 187 -1.92 -10.58 14.01
N ILE A 188 -2.39 -9.47 13.46
CA ILE A 188 -2.68 -8.24 14.21
C ILE A 188 -3.85 -8.47 15.19
N VAL A 189 -4.91 -9.19 14.75
CA VAL A 189 -6.03 -9.59 15.63
C VAL A 189 -5.53 -10.49 16.75
N GLY A 190 -4.71 -11.49 16.43
CA GLY A 190 -4.11 -12.41 17.42
C GLY A 190 -3.22 -11.71 18.45
N ALA A 191 -2.58 -10.61 18.08
CA ALA A 191 -1.78 -9.76 18.97
C ALA A 191 -2.62 -8.88 19.92
N LYS A 192 -3.96 -8.94 19.84
CA LYS A 192 -4.90 -8.14 20.63
C LYS A 192 -4.69 -6.63 20.45
N ALA A 193 -4.24 -6.21 19.28
CA ALA A 193 -4.08 -4.81 18.94
C ALA A 193 -5.44 -4.08 18.98
N LYS A 194 -5.43 -2.78 19.25
CA LYS A 194 -6.65 -1.96 19.18
C LYS A 194 -6.97 -1.65 17.72
N ILE A 195 -7.98 -2.32 17.20
CA ILE A 195 -8.40 -2.25 15.80
C ILE A 195 -9.66 -1.40 15.67
N GLU A 196 -9.70 -0.56 14.60
CA GLU A 196 -10.90 0.19 14.23
C GLU A 196 -11.13 0.10 12.72
N LYS A 197 -12.40 0.08 12.31
CA LYS A 197 -12.82 0.02 10.90
C LYS A 197 -13.40 1.37 10.46
N VAL A 198 -12.89 1.90 9.35
CA VAL A 198 -13.40 3.12 8.70
C VAL A 198 -14.47 2.76 7.68
N THR A 199 -15.52 3.56 7.60
CA THR A 199 -16.60 3.41 6.61
C THR A 199 -16.51 4.42 5.46
N SER A 200 -15.79 5.55 5.65
CA SER A 200 -15.62 6.56 4.59
C SER A 200 -14.83 6.02 3.42
N GLU A 201 -15.48 5.78 2.30
CA GLU A 201 -14.94 5.18 1.07
C GLU A 201 -14.02 6.15 0.33
N THR A 202 -12.78 6.21 0.71
CA THR A 202 -11.78 7.15 0.19
C THR A 202 -10.54 6.47 -0.39
N TYR A 203 -10.43 5.15 -0.30
CA TYR A 203 -9.51 4.33 -1.07
C TYR A 203 -10.26 3.79 -2.29
N ILE A 204 -9.81 4.10 -3.50
CA ILE A 204 -10.42 3.65 -4.75
C ILE A 204 -9.62 2.45 -5.26
N TYR A 205 -10.22 1.26 -5.16
CA TYR A 205 -9.63 0.00 -5.60
C TYR A 205 -10.06 -0.32 -7.03
N HIS A 206 -9.11 -0.21 -7.97
CA HIS A 206 -9.35 -0.46 -9.39
C HIS A 206 -9.20 -1.94 -9.76
N ARG A 207 -10.33 -2.57 -10.08
CA ARG A 207 -10.41 -3.98 -10.48
C ARG A 207 -10.36 -4.21 -12.00
N GLU A 208 -10.18 -3.14 -12.75
CA GLU A 208 -10.11 -3.16 -14.22
C GLU A 208 -8.67 -3.33 -14.72
N THR A 209 -7.69 -3.29 -13.83
CA THR A 209 -6.28 -3.40 -14.19
C THR A 209 -5.96 -4.78 -14.71
N LEU A 210 -5.55 -4.85 -15.97
CA LEU A 210 -5.00 -6.06 -16.58
C LEU A 210 -3.70 -6.46 -15.85
N ASN A 211 -3.46 -7.77 -15.70
CA ASN A 211 -2.27 -8.32 -15.04
C ASN A 211 -2.14 -7.97 -13.55
N SER A 212 -3.26 -7.74 -12.84
CA SER A 212 -3.23 -7.75 -11.38
C SER A 212 -3.05 -9.19 -10.86
N ILE A 213 -2.52 -9.36 -9.64
CA ILE A 213 -2.30 -10.68 -9.03
C ILE A 213 -3.60 -11.49 -9.03
N THR A 214 -4.71 -10.89 -8.61
CA THR A 214 -6.02 -11.54 -8.55
C THR A 214 -6.61 -11.85 -9.93
N THR A 215 -6.31 -11.06 -10.96
CA THR A 215 -6.74 -11.31 -12.34
C THR A 215 -5.94 -12.45 -12.97
N ASN A 216 -4.63 -12.49 -12.72
CA ASN A 216 -3.75 -13.55 -13.24
C ASN A 216 -4.11 -14.92 -12.65
N LEU A 217 -4.35 -14.99 -11.33
CA LEU A 217 -4.78 -16.24 -10.68
C LEU A 217 -6.11 -16.75 -11.24
N ALA A 218 -7.08 -15.87 -11.47
CA ALA A 218 -8.38 -16.25 -12.07
C ALA A 218 -8.25 -16.73 -13.53
N ASN A 219 -7.17 -16.35 -14.23
CA ASN A 219 -6.93 -16.73 -15.63
C ASN A 219 -6.01 -17.98 -15.78
N CYS A 220 -5.09 -18.21 -14.84
CA CYS A 220 -4.20 -19.40 -14.90
C CYS A 220 -4.97 -20.72 -14.87
N GLU A 221 -6.14 -20.78 -14.25
CA GLU A 221 -6.96 -21.99 -14.17
C GLU A 221 -7.91 -22.19 -15.37
N LYS A 222 -7.96 -21.19 -16.29
CA LYS A 222 -8.78 -21.32 -17.52
C LYS A 222 -8.02 -21.92 -18.70
N SER A 223 -6.72 -22.18 -18.57
CA SER A 223 -5.97 -22.94 -19.58
C SER A 223 -6.30 -24.42 -19.42
N PRO A 224 -6.87 -25.10 -20.41
CA PRO A 224 -7.01 -26.56 -20.34
C PRO A 224 -5.61 -27.20 -20.30
N ASP A 225 -5.44 -28.20 -19.43
CA ASP A 225 -4.25 -29.01 -19.35
C ASP A 225 -3.81 -29.46 -20.75
N PRO A 226 -2.53 -29.28 -21.13
CA PRO A 226 -2.00 -29.85 -22.37
C PRO A 226 -1.57 -31.32 -22.14
N ILE A 227 -2.43 -32.15 -21.54
CA ILE A 227 -2.19 -33.61 -21.47
C ILE A 227 -3.47 -34.28 -21.96
N ASN A 228 -3.55 -34.40 -23.28
CA ASN A 228 -4.18 -35.47 -24.06
C ASN A 228 -4.29 -35.04 -25.53
N ALA A 229 -3.19 -35.14 -26.26
CA ALA A 229 -3.19 -35.28 -27.71
C ALA A 229 -1.97 -36.19 -28.10
#